data_1e42dccd5dd71d330c82b0c214838429
#
_entry.id   1e42dccd5dd71d330c82b0c214838429
#
_cell.length_a   1.000
_cell.length_b   1.000
_cell.length_c   1.000
_cell.angle_alpha   90.00
_cell.angle_beta   90.00
_cell.angle_gamma   90.00
#
_symmetry.space_group_name_H-M   'P 1'
#
loop_
_entity.id
_entity.type
_entity.pdbx_description
1 polymer ?
#
loop_
_entity_poly.entity_id
_entity_poly.type
_entity_poly.pdbx_seq_one_letter_code
_entity_poly.pdbx_strand_id
1 'polypeptide(L)'
;MVLPRPRKNSQKRNKQLYKCKSFGRQFVGGFRLDDEVLKSEYIEGNQTLDQFASKYNVNKSTIGRRFKSMCHVHVISRHKEMVINMDTTYWGRNFGLMVIKDSFRNKILWHKFVRTETITDYLKGVEFLRSHGFIIHGIVCDGLRGLFQSLRQYKVQMCQFHQIMIIRHYLTKKPDMKASQELLAISKMITHWVMAIKKTIVDYRFFIECDIMSLL
;
A
#
# COMPACT_ATOMS: atom_id res chain seq x y z
N MET A 1 -11.47 -19.88 26.55
CA MET A 1 -12.79 -19.63 27.20
C MET A 1 -13.85 -19.69 26.10
N VAL A 2 -14.68 -20.74 26.04
CA VAL A 2 -15.70 -20.93 25.00
C VAL A 2 -16.94 -20.12 25.41
N LEU A 3 -17.27 -19.09 24.62
CA LEU A 3 -18.48 -18.30 24.87
C LEU A 3 -19.73 -19.17 24.66
N PRO A 4 -20.72 -19.11 25.54
CA PRO A 4 -21.95 -19.91 25.43
C PRO A 4 -22.72 -19.51 24.17
N ARG A 5 -23.17 -20.53 23.40
CA ARG A 5 -23.95 -20.31 22.16
C ARG A 5 -25.22 -19.51 22.45
N PRO A 6 -25.52 -18.47 21.68
CA PRO A 6 -26.72 -17.68 21.89
C PRO A 6 -28.00 -18.52 21.63
N ARG A 7 -29.09 -18.21 22.37
CA ARG A 7 -30.39 -18.86 22.19
C ARG A 7 -31.17 -18.19 21.07
N LYS A 8 -31.74 -18.97 20.14
CA LYS A 8 -32.77 -18.48 19.20
C LYS A 8 -33.97 -17.97 19.99
N ASN A 9 -34.45 -16.76 19.69
CA ASN A 9 -35.54 -16.15 20.42
C ASN A 9 -36.83 -16.03 19.55
N SER A 10 -36.82 -15.10 18.61
CA SER A 10 -37.97 -14.83 17.73
C SER A 10 -37.48 -14.35 16.37
N GLN A 11 -38.41 -14.05 15.46
CA GLN A 11 -38.07 -13.42 14.19
C GLN A 11 -38.51 -11.95 14.18
N LYS A 12 -37.70 -11.07 13.64
CA LYS A 12 -37.98 -9.66 13.41
C LYS A 12 -37.64 -9.28 11.97
N ARG A 13 -38.62 -8.82 11.19
CA ARG A 13 -38.45 -8.45 9.78
C ARG A 13 -37.79 -9.59 8.97
N ASN A 14 -38.30 -10.82 9.06
CA ASN A 14 -37.77 -12.04 8.43
C ASN A 14 -36.31 -12.40 8.80
N LYS A 15 -35.77 -11.87 9.90
CA LYS A 15 -34.45 -12.22 10.39
C LYS A 15 -34.53 -12.87 11.77
N GLN A 16 -33.77 -13.94 11.97
CA GLN A 16 -33.69 -14.63 13.24
C GLN A 16 -33.12 -13.73 14.33
N LEU A 17 -33.86 -13.58 15.42
CA LEU A 17 -33.40 -12.89 16.63
C LEU A 17 -32.74 -13.91 17.57
N TYR A 18 -31.62 -13.54 18.15
CA TYR A 18 -30.91 -14.31 19.14
C TYR A 18 -30.86 -13.54 20.45
N LYS A 19 -30.85 -14.25 21.57
CA LYS A 19 -30.66 -13.68 22.90
C LYS A 19 -29.36 -14.21 23.52
N CYS A 20 -28.50 -13.30 23.96
CA CYS A 20 -27.29 -13.68 24.68
C CYS A 20 -27.68 -14.24 26.06
N LYS A 21 -27.15 -15.42 26.40
CA LYS A 21 -27.44 -16.06 27.68
C LYS A 21 -26.79 -15.34 28.88
N SER A 22 -25.64 -14.73 28.64
CA SER A 22 -24.87 -14.06 29.73
C SER A 22 -25.39 -12.65 30.03
N PHE A 23 -25.74 -11.88 28.98
CA PHE A 23 -26.09 -10.46 29.13
C PHE A 23 -27.56 -10.14 28.85
N GLY A 24 -28.37 -11.15 28.51
CA GLY A 24 -29.78 -10.97 28.20
C GLY A 24 -30.10 -10.12 26.95
N ARG A 25 -29.10 -9.52 26.30
CA ARG A 25 -29.28 -8.67 25.11
C ARG A 25 -29.73 -9.47 23.91
N GLN A 26 -30.69 -8.89 23.17
CA GLN A 26 -31.17 -9.45 21.91
C GLN A 26 -30.38 -8.83 20.74
N PHE A 27 -30.08 -9.65 19.74
CA PHE A 27 -29.43 -9.21 18.51
C PHE A 27 -29.96 -10.01 17.31
N VAL A 28 -29.96 -9.40 16.15
CA VAL A 28 -30.39 -10.05 14.91
C VAL A 28 -29.24 -10.92 14.42
N GLY A 29 -29.52 -12.20 14.20
CA GLY A 29 -28.60 -13.11 13.54
C GLY A 29 -28.48 -12.77 12.05
N GLY A 30 -27.33 -12.98 11.49
CA GLY A 30 -27.05 -12.78 10.10
C GLY A 30 -25.59 -13.01 9.80
N PHE A 31 -25.23 -12.95 8.54
CA PHE A 31 -23.83 -13.01 8.12
C PHE A 31 -23.09 -11.82 8.76
N ARG A 32 -22.14 -12.12 9.61
CA ARG A 32 -21.21 -11.10 10.11
C ARG A 32 -20.14 -10.89 9.07
N LEU A 33 -20.00 -9.66 8.62
CA LEU A 33 -18.85 -9.25 7.82
C LEU A 33 -17.61 -9.43 8.66
N ASP A 34 -16.70 -10.28 8.20
CA ASP A 34 -15.37 -10.42 8.80
C ASP A 34 -14.47 -9.31 8.27
N ASP A 35 -13.92 -8.51 9.16
CA ASP A 35 -13.15 -7.33 8.80
C ASP A 35 -11.82 -7.71 8.14
N GLU A 36 -11.18 -8.82 8.56
CA GLU A 36 -9.94 -9.29 7.95
C GLU A 36 -10.18 -9.85 6.55
N VAL A 37 -11.26 -10.59 6.35
CA VAL A 37 -11.65 -11.08 5.03
C VAL A 37 -11.99 -9.93 4.10
N LEU A 38 -12.77 -8.93 4.56
CA LEU A 38 -13.09 -7.75 3.77
C LEU A 38 -11.83 -6.97 3.37
N LYS A 39 -10.88 -6.84 4.30
CA LYS A 39 -9.62 -6.15 4.06
C LYS A 39 -8.75 -6.89 3.04
N SER A 40 -8.56 -8.19 3.22
CA SER A 40 -7.81 -9.04 2.27
C SER A 40 -8.41 -8.97 0.87
N GLU A 41 -9.71 -9.16 0.73
CA GLU A 41 -10.40 -9.09 -0.56
C GLU A 41 -10.33 -7.69 -1.20
N TYR A 42 -10.35 -6.62 -0.40
CA TYR A 42 -10.21 -5.25 -0.91
C TYR A 42 -8.80 -5.00 -1.45
N ILE A 43 -7.78 -5.45 -0.72
CA ILE A 43 -6.37 -5.26 -1.10
C ILE A 43 -6.00 -6.13 -2.31
N GLU A 44 -6.40 -7.39 -2.32
CA GLU A 44 -5.99 -8.37 -3.33
C GLU A 44 -6.90 -8.36 -4.57
N GLY A 45 -8.19 -8.10 -4.37
CA GLY A 45 -9.20 -8.24 -5.41
C GLY A 45 -9.53 -6.99 -6.21
N ASN A 46 -8.99 -5.82 -5.88
CA ASN A 46 -9.31 -4.51 -6.52
C ASN A 46 -10.82 -4.24 -6.64
N GLN A 47 -11.62 -4.75 -5.70
CA GLN A 47 -13.08 -4.65 -5.75
C GLN A 47 -13.56 -3.27 -5.31
N THR A 48 -14.61 -2.77 -5.95
CA THR A 48 -15.28 -1.53 -5.55
C THR A 48 -16.22 -1.76 -4.37
N LEU A 49 -16.58 -0.68 -3.65
CA LEU A 49 -17.56 -0.76 -2.55
C LEU A 49 -18.94 -1.28 -3.03
N ASP A 50 -19.28 -1.04 -4.28
CA ASP A 50 -20.56 -1.52 -4.87
C ASP A 50 -20.51 -3.03 -5.11
N GLN A 51 -19.39 -3.57 -5.57
CA GLN A 51 -19.16 -5.00 -5.71
C GLN A 51 -19.23 -5.72 -4.36
N PHE A 52 -18.62 -5.15 -3.31
CA PHE A 52 -18.74 -5.67 -1.95
C PHE A 52 -20.17 -5.62 -1.44
N ALA A 53 -20.88 -4.52 -1.67
CA ALA A 53 -22.28 -4.39 -1.26
C ALA A 53 -23.15 -5.48 -1.89
N SER A 54 -22.96 -5.74 -3.18
CA SER A 54 -23.65 -6.81 -3.91
C SER A 54 -23.23 -8.20 -3.42
N LYS A 55 -21.95 -8.48 -3.28
CA LYS A 55 -21.41 -9.77 -2.85
C LYS A 55 -21.92 -10.19 -1.47
N TYR A 56 -21.93 -9.26 -0.53
CA TYR A 56 -22.32 -9.51 0.85
C TYR A 56 -23.78 -9.17 1.15
N ASN A 57 -24.55 -8.78 0.15
CA ASN A 57 -25.95 -8.36 0.26
C ASN A 57 -26.17 -7.34 1.41
N VAL A 58 -25.35 -6.31 1.43
CA VAL A 58 -25.40 -5.21 2.40
C VAL A 58 -25.37 -3.87 1.69
N ASN A 59 -25.78 -2.80 2.39
CA ASN A 59 -25.70 -1.46 1.81
C ASN A 59 -24.24 -1.00 1.68
N LYS A 60 -23.90 -0.30 0.59
CA LYS A 60 -22.60 0.32 0.32
C LYS A 60 -22.10 1.16 1.50
N SER A 61 -22.98 1.92 2.14
CA SER A 61 -22.62 2.72 3.32
C SER A 61 -22.23 1.85 4.53
N THR A 62 -22.71 0.61 4.64
CA THR A 62 -22.31 -0.34 5.68
C THR A 62 -20.89 -0.81 5.44
N ILE A 63 -20.53 -1.17 4.21
CA ILE A 63 -19.15 -1.51 3.82
C ILE A 63 -18.22 -0.32 4.07
N GLY A 64 -18.57 0.88 3.60
CA GLY A 64 -17.77 2.08 3.80
C GLY A 64 -17.52 2.42 5.28
N ARG A 65 -18.53 2.26 6.16
CA ARG A 65 -18.34 2.42 7.61
C ARG A 65 -17.41 1.37 8.22
N ARG A 66 -17.49 0.13 7.74
CA ARG A 66 -16.59 -0.95 8.17
C ARG A 66 -15.14 -0.62 7.83
N PHE A 67 -14.86 -0.25 6.58
CA PHE A 67 -13.50 0.15 6.18
C PHE A 67 -12.98 1.35 6.97
N LYS A 68 -13.83 2.34 7.27
CA LYS A 68 -13.45 3.48 8.12
C LYS A 68 -13.16 3.08 9.57
N SER A 69 -13.83 2.06 10.10
CA SER A 69 -13.62 1.57 11.47
C SER A 69 -12.43 0.62 11.61
N MET A 70 -11.90 0.10 10.51
CA MET A 70 -10.69 -0.70 10.52
C MET A 70 -9.50 0.19 10.84
N CYS A 71 -9.05 0.17 12.10
CA CYS A 71 -7.84 0.86 12.51
C CYS A 71 -6.64 0.30 11.76
N HIS A 72 -6.00 1.12 10.97
CA HIS A 72 -4.68 0.82 10.44
C HIS A 72 -3.66 1.02 11.57
N VAL A 73 -3.32 -0.05 12.26
CA VAL A 73 -2.16 -0.03 13.14
C VAL A 73 -0.94 0.11 12.25
N HIS A 74 -0.30 1.28 12.28
CA HIS A 74 1.02 1.44 11.69
C HIS A 74 1.97 0.53 12.44
N VAL A 75 2.25 -0.64 11.88
CA VAL A 75 3.30 -1.51 12.40
C VAL A 75 4.61 -0.78 12.11
N ILE A 76 5.13 -0.09 13.12
CA ILE A 76 6.48 0.48 13.08
C ILE A 76 7.41 -0.68 12.76
N SER A 77 8.05 -0.65 11.61
CA SER A 77 8.99 -1.68 11.20
C SER A 77 10.07 -1.85 12.26
N ARG A 78 10.37 -3.08 12.68
CA ARG A 78 11.50 -3.37 13.57
C ARG A 78 12.84 -3.06 12.90
N HIS A 79 12.89 -3.10 11.57
CA HIS A 79 14.08 -2.74 10.79
C HIS A 79 14.15 -1.24 10.65
N LYS A 80 15.23 -0.66 11.14
CA LYS A 80 15.43 0.79 11.15
C LYS A 80 16.16 1.31 9.91
N GLU A 81 16.92 0.47 9.22
CA GLU A 81 17.67 0.83 8.01
C GLU A 81 16.89 0.47 6.76
N MET A 82 16.77 1.42 5.83
CA MET A 82 15.93 1.23 4.66
C MET A 82 16.23 2.19 3.50
N VAL A 83 15.78 1.77 2.33
CA VAL A 83 15.56 2.65 1.17
C VAL A 83 14.06 2.86 1.07
N ILE A 84 13.63 4.10 0.92
CA ILE A 84 12.21 4.45 0.85
C ILE A 84 11.79 4.79 -0.57
N ASN A 85 10.55 4.41 -0.92
CA ASN A 85 9.85 4.89 -2.10
C ASN A 85 8.81 5.91 -1.67
N MET A 86 8.76 7.04 -2.38
CA MET A 86 7.77 8.09 -2.18
C MET A 86 6.97 8.27 -3.46
N ASP A 87 5.66 8.30 -3.34
CA ASP A 87 4.74 8.46 -4.46
C ASP A 87 3.42 9.06 -4.00
N THR A 88 2.72 9.74 -4.91
CA THR A 88 1.37 10.28 -4.67
C THR A 88 0.41 9.77 -5.72
N THR A 89 -0.63 9.09 -5.28
CA THR A 89 -1.71 8.60 -6.15
C THR A 89 -2.94 9.48 -6.00
N TYR A 90 -3.54 9.90 -7.13
CA TYR A 90 -4.72 10.75 -7.16
C TYR A 90 -5.98 9.99 -7.57
N TRP A 91 -7.08 10.28 -6.89
CA TRP A 91 -8.44 9.90 -7.27
C TRP A 91 -9.23 11.16 -7.63
N GLY A 92 -9.33 11.43 -8.91
CA GLY A 92 -9.90 12.70 -9.41
C GLY A 92 -8.94 13.88 -9.21
N ARG A 93 -9.51 15.11 -9.19
CA ARG A 93 -8.70 16.34 -9.22
C ARG A 93 -8.26 16.85 -7.84
N ASN A 94 -8.98 16.47 -6.79
CA ASN A 94 -8.85 17.13 -5.47
C ASN A 94 -8.55 16.18 -4.32
N PHE A 95 -8.25 14.92 -4.61
CA PHE A 95 -8.00 13.92 -3.58
C PHE A 95 -6.85 13.02 -3.97
N GLY A 96 -5.78 13.09 -3.22
CA GLY A 96 -4.60 12.26 -3.39
C GLY A 96 -4.15 11.63 -2.08
N LEU A 97 -3.45 10.54 -2.19
CA LEU A 97 -2.76 9.85 -1.10
C LEU A 97 -1.26 9.83 -1.39
N MET A 98 -0.54 10.57 -0.59
CA MET A 98 0.91 10.53 -0.54
C MET A 98 1.35 9.38 0.36
N VAL A 99 2.27 8.56 -0.11
CA VAL A 99 2.73 7.35 0.57
C VAL A 99 4.25 7.30 0.61
N ILE A 100 4.80 6.94 1.75
CA ILE A 100 6.20 6.56 1.90
C ILE A 100 6.24 5.09 2.34
N LYS A 101 6.93 4.26 1.58
CA LYS A 101 7.03 2.83 1.83
C LYS A 101 8.48 2.34 1.81
N ASP A 102 8.74 1.26 2.55
CA ASP A 102 9.99 0.52 2.46
C ASP A 102 10.09 -0.15 1.07
N SER A 103 11.16 0.14 0.33
CA SER A 103 11.39 -0.39 -1.02
C SER A 103 11.55 -1.91 -1.07
N PHE A 104 12.10 -2.51 -0.02
CA PHE A 104 12.39 -3.94 0.00
C PHE A 104 11.23 -4.75 0.57
N ARG A 105 10.59 -4.25 1.63
CA ARG A 105 9.53 -4.97 2.34
C ARG A 105 8.13 -4.59 1.87
N ASN A 106 8.03 -3.60 1.00
CA ASN A 106 6.76 -3.08 0.46
C ASN A 106 5.75 -2.65 1.55
N LYS A 107 6.25 -2.26 2.74
CA LYS A 107 5.42 -1.80 3.86
C LYS A 107 5.25 -0.29 3.82
N ILE A 108 4.03 0.18 4.00
CA ILE A 108 3.74 1.61 4.15
C ILE A 108 4.23 2.04 5.53
N LEU A 109 5.12 3.03 5.55
CA LEU A 109 5.72 3.60 6.76
C LEU A 109 5.05 4.90 7.18
N TRP A 110 4.58 5.67 6.20
CA TRP A 110 3.88 6.92 6.41
C TRP A 110 2.95 7.23 5.25
N HIS A 111 1.84 7.90 5.52
CA HIS A 111 0.92 8.36 4.49
C HIS A 111 0.25 9.67 4.90
N LYS A 112 -0.22 10.42 3.92
CA LYS A 112 -0.98 11.65 4.10
C LYS A 112 -1.97 11.83 2.97
N PHE A 113 -3.21 12.22 3.31
CA PHE A 113 -4.16 12.67 2.31
C PHE A 113 -3.85 14.11 1.90
N VAL A 114 -3.78 14.38 0.61
CA VAL A 114 -3.41 15.67 0.05
C VAL A 114 -4.39 16.08 -1.04
N ARG A 115 -4.57 17.36 -1.26
CA ARG A 115 -5.26 17.88 -2.45
C ARG A 115 -4.30 18.02 -3.62
N THR A 116 -3.10 18.47 -3.32
CA THR A 116 -1.99 18.64 -4.25
C THR A 116 -0.72 18.21 -3.52
N GLU A 117 0.15 17.48 -4.20
CA GLU A 117 1.44 17.14 -3.64
C GLU A 117 2.35 18.37 -3.53
N THR A 118 3.06 18.44 -2.41
CA THR A 118 4.03 19.51 -2.18
C THR A 118 5.35 18.94 -1.66
N ILE A 119 6.45 19.60 -2.00
CA ILE A 119 7.77 19.24 -1.48
C ILE A 119 7.76 19.22 0.05
N THR A 120 7.10 20.21 0.67
CA THR A 120 7.00 20.30 2.14
C THR A 120 6.33 19.07 2.75
N ASP A 121 5.34 18.49 2.10
CA ASP A 121 4.67 17.29 2.60
C ASP A 121 5.56 16.06 2.51
N TYR A 122 6.35 15.91 1.44
CA TYR A 122 7.36 14.87 1.35
C TYR A 122 8.43 15.00 2.44
N LEU A 123 8.94 16.21 2.65
CA LEU A 123 9.93 16.48 3.71
C LEU A 123 9.37 16.17 5.10
N LYS A 124 8.13 16.50 5.39
CA LYS A 124 7.45 16.14 6.66
C LYS A 124 7.39 14.62 6.84
N GLY A 125 7.11 13.86 5.79
CA GLY A 125 7.11 12.40 5.84
C GLY A 125 8.51 11.82 6.12
N VAL A 126 9.55 12.36 5.48
CA VAL A 126 10.94 11.96 5.73
C VAL A 126 11.35 12.30 7.16
N GLU A 127 11.02 13.49 7.64
CA GLU A 127 11.32 13.92 9.02
C GLU A 127 10.59 13.07 10.06
N PHE A 128 9.31 12.72 9.81
CA PHE A 128 8.58 11.78 10.64
C PHE A 128 9.32 10.45 10.79
N LEU A 129 9.84 9.88 9.71
CA LEU A 129 10.60 8.63 9.77
C LEU A 129 11.91 8.80 10.57
N ARG A 130 12.64 9.90 10.36
CA ARG A 130 13.86 10.19 11.12
C ARG A 130 13.60 10.33 12.61
N SER A 131 12.56 11.06 13.00
CA SER A 131 12.19 11.24 14.41
C SER A 131 11.79 9.92 15.09
N HIS A 132 11.36 8.91 14.33
CA HIS A 132 11.09 7.56 14.81
C HIS A 132 12.31 6.63 14.76
N GLY A 133 13.50 7.17 14.52
CA GLY A 133 14.76 6.46 14.54
C GLY A 133 15.03 5.61 13.29
N PHE A 134 14.41 5.94 12.14
CA PHE A 134 14.72 5.28 10.87
C PHE A 134 15.95 5.90 10.21
N ILE A 135 16.83 5.04 9.72
CA ILE A 135 18.04 5.40 8.94
C ILE A 135 17.71 5.21 7.47
N ILE A 136 17.67 6.31 6.72
CA ILE A 136 17.31 6.32 5.31
C ILE A 136 18.58 6.34 4.47
N HIS A 137 18.90 5.22 3.81
CA HIS A 137 20.09 5.07 2.96
C HIS A 137 19.88 5.62 1.54
N GLY A 138 18.64 5.69 1.09
CA GLY A 138 18.31 6.20 -0.23
C GLY A 138 16.81 6.45 -0.37
N ILE A 139 16.47 7.28 -1.34
CA ILE A 139 15.08 7.67 -1.63
C ILE A 139 14.83 7.46 -3.12
N VAL A 140 13.75 6.77 -3.42
CA VAL A 140 13.21 6.65 -4.78
C VAL A 140 11.93 7.49 -4.83
N CYS A 141 11.86 8.46 -5.73
CA CYS A 141 10.67 9.31 -5.88
C CYS A 141 10.38 9.59 -7.36
N ASP A 142 9.26 10.22 -7.63
CA ASP A 142 8.94 10.73 -8.94
C ASP A 142 9.79 11.97 -9.31
N GLY A 143 9.55 12.52 -10.49
CA GLY A 143 10.28 13.68 -10.99
C GLY A 143 9.68 15.03 -10.58
N LEU A 144 9.00 15.14 -9.42
CA LEU A 144 8.45 16.41 -8.97
C LEU A 144 9.54 17.49 -8.95
N ARG A 145 9.29 18.59 -9.67
CA ARG A 145 10.27 19.67 -9.83
C ARG A 145 10.70 20.23 -8.49
N GLY A 146 12.00 20.26 -8.23
CA GLY A 146 12.60 20.76 -6.99
C GLY A 146 12.72 19.73 -5.86
N LEU A 147 12.06 18.59 -5.94
CA LEU A 147 12.11 17.55 -4.90
C LEU A 147 13.51 16.98 -4.73
N PHE A 148 14.22 16.67 -5.82
CA PHE A 148 15.60 16.19 -5.79
C PHE A 148 16.53 17.17 -5.08
N GLN A 149 16.42 18.47 -5.38
CA GLN A 149 17.21 19.50 -4.74
C GLN A 149 16.95 19.60 -3.22
N SER A 150 15.71 19.44 -2.82
CA SER A 150 15.31 19.48 -1.41
C SER A 150 15.78 18.24 -0.63
N LEU A 151 16.04 17.14 -1.32
CA LEU A 151 16.50 15.87 -0.77
C LEU A 151 18.00 15.59 -1.02
N ARG A 152 18.78 16.60 -1.45
CA ARG A 152 20.20 16.47 -1.83
C ARG A 152 21.10 15.83 -0.78
N GLN A 153 20.69 15.85 0.49
CA GLN A 153 21.40 15.18 1.59
C GLN A 153 21.28 13.65 1.57
N TYR A 154 20.40 13.10 0.75
CA TYR A 154 20.20 11.67 0.57
C TYR A 154 20.66 11.24 -0.82
N LYS A 155 20.92 9.95 -0.99
CA LYS A 155 21.05 9.33 -2.31
C LYS A 155 19.65 9.22 -2.93
N VAL A 156 19.35 10.09 -3.90
CA VAL A 156 18.02 10.15 -4.53
C VAL A 156 18.09 9.54 -5.92
N GLN A 157 17.12 8.67 -6.22
CA GLN A 157 16.94 8.08 -7.54
C GLN A 157 15.50 8.37 -8.02
N MET A 158 15.38 8.71 -9.30
CA MET A 158 14.08 8.81 -9.94
C MET A 158 13.44 7.42 -10.08
N CYS A 159 12.16 7.34 -9.80
CA CYS A 159 11.39 6.12 -9.99
C CYS A 159 11.43 5.68 -11.46
N GLN A 160 11.88 4.46 -11.72
CA GLN A 160 12.03 3.91 -13.07
C GLN A 160 10.71 3.83 -13.82
N PHE A 161 9.63 3.51 -13.12
CA PHE A 161 8.29 3.52 -13.71
C PHE A 161 7.96 4.89 -14.27
N HIS A 162 8.18 5.97 -13.50
CA HIS A 162 7.94 7.34 -13.95
C HIS A 162 8.90 7.75 -15.08
N GLN A 163 10.16 7.33 -15.04
CA GLN A 163 11.09 7.54 -16.16
C GLN A 163 10.57 6.93 -17.47
N ILE A 164 10.10 5.68 -17.43
CA ILE A 164 9.54 5.01 -18.59
C ILE A 164 8.26 5.70 -19.06
N MET A 165 7.42 6.15 -18.13
CA MET A 165 6.21 6.90 -18.50
C MET A 165 6.54 8.22 -19.20
N ILE A 166 7.57 8.94 -18.75
CA ILE A 166 8.06 10.16 -19.41
C ILE A 166 8.58 9.83 -20.82
N ILE A 167 9.43 8.81 -20.96
CA ILE A 167 9.93 8.39 -22.27
C ILE A 167 8.78 8.03 -23.21
N ARG A 168 7.80 7.28 -22.74
CA ARG A 168 6.61 6.92 -23.54
C ARG A 168 5.73 8.12 -23.89
N HIS A 169 5.69 9.13 -23.04
CA HIS A 169 4.97 10.36 -23.34
C HIS A 169 5.58 11.09 -24.56
N TYR A 170 6.91 11.18 -24.61
CA TYR A 170 7.60 11.83 -25.73
C TYR A 170 7.68 10.97 -27.00
N LEU A 171 7.84 9.65 -26.86
CA LEU A 171 8.06 8.74 -27.99
C LEU A 171 6.78 8.09 -28.52
N THR A 172 5.64 8.27 -27.84
CA THR A 172 4.41 7.51 -28.06
C THR A 172 4.54 6.01 -27.74
N LYS A 173 3.42 5.26 -27.79
CA LYS A 173 3.43 3.80 -27.53
C LYS A 173 3.95 2.97 -28.71
N LYS A 174 3.84 3.50 -29.92
CA LYS A 174 4.25 2.88 -31.19
C LYS A 174 4.91 3.95 -32.06
N PRO A 175 6.19 4.24 -31.81
CA PRO A 175 6.90 5.24 -32.62
C PRO A 175 7.22 4.71 -34.00
N ASP A 176 7.12 5.56 -35.01
CA ASP A 176 7.41 5.23 -36.42
C ASP A 176 8.91 5.27 -36.72
N MET A 177 9.64 6.18 -36.05
CA MET A 177 11.08 6.33 -36.25
C MET A 177 11.87 5.20 -35.59
N LYS A 178 12.81 4.60 -36.34
CA LYS A 178 13.67 3.51 -35.86
C LYS A 178 14.42 3.87 -34.54
N ALA A 179 15.03 5.05 -34.49
CA ALA A 179 15.72 5.53 -33.27
C ALA A 179 14.80 5.60 -32.05
N SER A 180 13.55 6.02 -32.24
CA SER A 180 12.54 6.07 -31.19
C SER A 180 12.10 4.68 -30.73
N GLN A 181 12.03 3.71 -31.67
CA GLN A 181 11.75 2.30 -31.35
C GLN A 181 12.89 1.69 -30.51
N GLU A 182 14.14 1.94 -30.91
CA GLU A 182 15.33 1.48 -30.19
C GLU A 182 15.40 2.08 -28.77
N LEU A 183 15.18 3.39 -28.63
CA LEU A 183 15.16 4.05 -27.33
C LEU A 183 14.05 3.51 -26.42
N LEU A 184 12.88 3.22 -26.96
CA LEU A 184 11.78 2.60 -26.23
C LEU A 184 12.13 1.17 -25.79
N ALA A 185 12.84 0.40 -26.63
CA ALA A 185 13.31 -0.93 -26.30
C ALA A 185 14.35 -0.88 -25.15
N ILE A 186 15.35 -0.01 -25.25
CA ILE A 186 16.36 0.20 -24.20
C ILE A 186 15.70 0.59 -22.87
N SER A 187 14.73 1.50 -22.89
CA SER A 187 14.03 1.92 -21.67
C SER A 187 13.31 0.77 -20.97
N LYS A 188 12.76 -0.19 -21.72
CA LYS A 188 12.15 -1.41 -21.17
C LYS A 188 13.20 -2.36 -20.58
N MET A 189 14.37 -2.46 -21.19
CA MET A 189 15.46 -3.30 -20.70
C MET A 189 15.97 -2.83 -19.33
N ILE A 190 16.07 -1.52 -19.10
CA ILE A 190 16.49 -0.97 -17.80
C ILE A 190 15.63 -1.54 -16.66
N THR A 191 14.32 -1.62 -16.84
CA THR A 191 13.40 -2.18 -15.84
C THR A 191 13.68 -3.66 -15.58
N HIS A 192 13.95 -4.41 -16.64
CA HIS A 192 14.23 -5.85 -16.55
C HIS A 192 15.55 -6.12 -15.79
N TRP A 193 16.62 -5.39 -16.11
CA TRP A 193 17.91 -5.48 -15.44
C TRP A 193 17.83 -5.18 -13.94
N VAL A 194 17.11 -4.14 -13.55
CA VAL A 194 16.96 -3.79 -12.13
C VAL A 194 16.13 -4.83 -11.37
N MET A 195 15.13 -5.44 -12.00
CA MET A 195 14.39 -6.55 -11.39
C MET A 195 15.28 -7.78 -11.21
N ALA A 196 16.14 -8.09 -12.19
CA ALA A 196 17.12 -9.16 -12.09
C ALA A 196 18.13 -8.92 -10.97
N ILE A 197 18.70 -7.70 -10.90
CA ILE A 197 19.64 -7.31 -9.82
C ILE A 197 18.95 -7.36 -8.45
N LYS A 198 17.70 -6.88 -8.31
CA LYS A 198 16.95 -7.01 -7.06
C LYS A 198 16.77 -8.46 -6.64
N LYS A 199 16.44 -9.34 -7.57
CA LYS A 199 16.32 -10.78 -7.30
C LYS A 199 17.64 -11.35 -6.82
N THR A 200 18.75 -11.06 -7.50
CA THR A 200 20.08 -11.53 -7.13
C THR A 200 20.51 -11.04 -5.73
N ILE A 201 20.24 -9.76 -5.39
CA ILE A 201 20.58 -9.20 -4.06
C ILE A 201 19.72 -9.85 -2.96
N VAL A 202 18.45 -10.12 -3.22
CA VAL A 202 17.58 -10.82 -2.26
C VAL A 202 18.06 -12.25 -2.05
N ASP A 203 18.44 -12.95 -3.13
CA ASP A 203 18.97 -14.31 -3.06
C ASP A 203 20.33 -14.34 -2.31
N TYR A 204 21.19 -13.34 -2.53
CA TYR A 204 22.48 -13.23 -1.81
C TYR A 204 22.29 -12.95 -0.31
N ARG A 205 21.31 -12.15 0.05
CA ARG A 205 21.00 -11.87 1.45
C ARG A 205 20.43 -13.08 2.18
N PHE A 206 19.62 -13.88 1.49
CA PHE A 206 19.12 -15.16 2.00
C PHE A 206 20.26 -16.14 2.28
N PHE A 207 21.27 -16.20 1.41
CA PHE A 207 22.48 -17.00 1.63
C PHE A 207 23.29 -16.54 2.84
N ILE A 208 23.51 -15.25 3.01
CA ILE A 208 24.25 -14.69 4.16
C ILE A 208 23.51 -14.93 5.48
N GLU A 209 22.18 -14.79 5.51
CA GLU A 209 21.37 -15.08 6.71
C GLU A 209 21.36 -16.59 7.05
N CYS A 210 21.39 -17.47 6.05
CA CYS A 210 21.51 -18.91 6.26
C CYS A 210 22.92 -19.32 6.78
N ASP A 211 23.98 -18.68 6.28
CA ASP A 211 25.35 -18.97 6.73
C ASP A 211 25.60 -18.48 8.18
N ILE A 212 25.02 -17.35 8.58
CA ILE A 212 25.11 -16.86 9.97
C ILE A 212 24.34 -17.76 10.94
N MET A 213 23.20 -18.30 10.53
CA MET A 213 22.39 -19.21 11.36
C MET A 213 23.01 -20.60 11.49
N SER A 214 23.93 -20.99 10.62
CA SER A 214 24.69 -22.24 10.71
C SER A 214 25.96 -22.12 11.56
N LEU A 215 26.34 -20.90 11.99
CA LEU A 215 27.52 -20.62 12.81
C LEU A 215 27.19 -20.23 14.25
N LEU A 216 25.90 -20.22 14.63
CA LEU A 216 25.37 -20.05 15.99
C LEU A 216 24.69 -21.33 16.47
#